data_9a499dfda3da35401556f4b7ec5aceeb
#
_entry.id   9a499dfda3da35401556f4b7ec5aceeb
#
_cell.length_a   1.000
_cell.length_b   1.000
_cell.length_c   1.000
_cell.angle_alpha   90.00
_cell.angle_beta   90.00
_cell.angle_gamma   90.00
#
_symmetry.space_group_name_H-M   'P 1'
#
loop_
_entity.id
_entity.type
_entity.pdbx_description
1 polymer ?
#
loop_
_entity_poly.entity_id
_entity_poly.type
_entity_poly.pdbx_seq_one_letter_code
_entity_poly.pdbx_strand_id
1 'polypeptide(L)'
;MAEITPAIKASVGFASETGPRERNEDFAGAVFGMELPKPRRDTIAAIADGIGGSKGGRVAAETAVRGFLDGFCDLPETMEVGRAGATVLNALNSWIFSQGRRDNKLSGMGCTFTAVVLRGRIAHILHVGDTRAYRLRGDRFTCLTTDHAREDASGHSNILNRALGVETEVRLDYTAHPVALHDRFLLCSDGVHGVLSAETMADMLRDRSASDDSARALVTTALESGSTDNCTALVLDIVALPSADSATVGADIMQLPLIPVPIDGQTVDGFVLKVLISDGRYTRLFGAMDEVEGGEVALKFPKPQVAAAATYHAAFVREAWVGARVNSPWIGRIIELPPGRQTCLYTVMPLYQGELLSTRLARRPLVGLEEGRNIAIKLARGVAALHRAGIIHRDIKPDNVILESEGSLKLIDLGVVRVPGLEDFPPEDIPGTMAYMAPEMLAGEPGNEATDIYALGVTMFRAFTGEFPYGNLDAVSRPRRSRPTPLAELRPDLPAWLQAALGRAIAADPAERFRDVMEFALEMEAGPSRAPAAARRPQTLYERSPLRFWQGVAALLALALLLSLWWR
;
A
#
# COMPACT_ATOMS: atom_id res chain seq x y z
N MET A 1 -14.32 -9.14 -19.54
CA MET A 1 -12.87 -8.83 -19.53
C MET A 1 -12.78 -7.38 -19.09
N ALA A 2 -12.31 -7.08 -17.88
CA ALA A 2 -12.10 -5.70 -17.47
C ALA A 2 -11.03 -5.09 -18.37
N GLU A 3 -11.33 -3.99 -19.05
CA GLU A 3 -10.35 -3.21 -19.79
C GLU A 3 -9.25 -2.79 -18.81
N ILE A 4 -8.06 -3.35 -19.04
CA ILE A 4 -6.86 -2.92 -18.32
C ILE A 4 -6.59 -1.50 -18.82
N THR A 5 -6.73 -0.51 -17.95
CA THR A 5 -6.36 0.87 -18.26
C THR A 5 -4.92 0.86 -18.79
N PRO A 6 -4.65 1.36 -20.01
CA PRO A 6 -3.34 1.23 -20.61
C PRO A 6 -2.29 1.94 -19.75
N ALA A 7 -1.22 1.22 -19.41
CA ALA A 7 -0.05 1.78 -18.74
C ALA A 7 0.65 2.78 -19.66
N ILE A 8 1.49 3.63 -19.08
CA ILE A 8 2.41 4.47 -19.87
C ILE A 8 3.26 3.58 -20.78
N LYS A 9 3.34 3.91 -22.06
CA LYS A 9 4.28 3.24 -22.97
C LYS A 9 5.55 4.06 -23.05
N ALA A 10 6.65 3.43 -22.71
CA ALA A 10 7.98 4.04 -22.81
C ALA A 10 8.90 3.15 -23.65
N SER A 11 9.88 3.76 -24.27
CA SER A 11 11.03 3.09 -24.88
C SER A 11 12.24 3.40 -24.02
N VAL A 12 13.07 2.40 -23.74
CA VAL A 12 14.29 2.56 -22.94
C VAL A 12 15.45 2.00 -23.74
N GLY A 13 16.54 2.75 -23.79
CA GLY A 13 17.81 2.31 -24.32
C GLY A 13 18.94 2.71 -23.37
N PHE A 14 19.98 1.90 -23.31
CA PHE A 14 21.13 2.22 -22.48
C PHE A 14 22.45 1.80 -23.13
N ALA A 15 23.52 2.51 -22.76
CA ALA A 15 24.89 2.17 -23.11
C ALA A 15 25.77 2.36 -21.87
N SER A 16 26.76 1.49 -21.73
CA SER A 16 27.70 1.55 -20.61
C SER A 16 29.07 1.03 -21.09
N GLU A 17 30.08 1.87 -20.97
CA GLU A 17 31.46 1.58 -21.41
C GLU A 17 32.44 1.79 -20.26
N THR A 18 33.46 0.94 -20.21
CA THR A 18 34.48 0.98 -19.18
C THR A 18 35.37 2.23 -19.24
N GLY A 19 35.49 2.79 -20.46
CA GLY A 19 36.46 3.89 -20.69
C GLY A 19 37.91 3.48 -20.40
N PRO A 20 38.74 4.41 -19.91
CA PRO A 20 40.13 4.15 -19.54
C PRO A 20 40.34 3.37 -18.24
N ARG A 21 39.29 3.15 -17.46
CA ARG A 21 39.35 2.41 -16.19
C ARG A 21 39.61 0.92 -16.42
N GLU A 22 40.15 0.22 -15.40
CA GLU A 22 40.35 -1.24 -15.48
C GLU A 22 39.03 -2.03 -15.44
N ARG A 23 38.00 -1.47 -14.81
CA ARG A 23 36.70 -2.12 -14.60
C ARG A 23 35.59 -1.12 -14.79
N ASN A 24 34.46 -1.62 -15.20
CA ASN A 24 33.22 -0.86 -15.22
C ASN A 24 32.48 -1.09 -13.88
N GLU A 25 32.40 -0.05 -13.05
CA GLU A 25 31.72 -0.06 -11.77
C GLU A 25 30.29 0.51 -11.87
N ASP A 26 29.92 1.08 -13.01
CA ASP A 26 28.55 1.53 -13.30
C ASP A 26 27.60 0.36 -13.56
N PHE A 27 26.34 0.53 -13.22
CA PHE A 27 25.25 -0.36 -13.58
C PHE A 27 23.97 0.39 -13.90
N ALA A 28 23.26 -0.01 -14.95
CA ALA A 28 21.94 0.53 -15.30
C ALA A 28 20.98 -0.59 -15.66
N GLY A 29 19.69 -0.36 -15.46
CA GLY A 29 18.65 -1.33 -15.78
C GLY A 29 17.26 -0.70 -15.81
N ALA A 30 16.34 -1.39 -16.49
CA ALA A 30 14.94 -0.98 -16.55
C ALA A 30 14.01 -2.18 -16.50
N VAL A 31 12.79 -1.96 -16.01
CA VAL A 31 11.70 -2.94 -15.98
C VAL A 31 10.43 -2.29 -16.50
N PHE A 32 9.78 -2.99 -17.42
CA PHE A 32 8.43 -2.66 -17.88
C PHE A 32 7.44 -3.52 -17.10
N GLY A 33 6.69 -2.92 -16.20
CA GLY A 33 5.84 -3.66 -15.27
C GLY A 33 4.76 -4.49 -15.95
N MET A 34 4.28 -4.07 -17.13
CA MET A 34 3.31 -4.84 -17.93
C MET A 34 3.88 -6.16 -18.50
N GLU A 35 5.19 -6.30 -18.59
CA GLU A 35 5.88 -7.50 -19.08
C GLU A 35 6.22 -8.50 -17.96
N LEU A 36 5.98 -8.13 -16.71
CA LEU A 36 6.22 -9.00 -15.55
C LEU A 36 5.17 -10.13 -15.47
N PRO A 37 5.51 -11.26 -14.84
CA PRO A 37 4.57 -12.36 -14.58
C PRO A 37 3.31 -11.92 -13.79
N LYS A 38 3.46 -10.91 -12.92
CA LYS A 38 2.37 -10.15 -12.31
C LYS A 38 2.37 -8.75 -12.91
N PRO A 39 1.55 -8.47 -13.93
CA PRO A 39 1.58 -7.18 -14.61
C PRO A 39 1.35 -6.02 -13.65
N ARG A 40 2.17 -4.98 -13.78
CA ARG A 40 2.11 -3.71 -13.06
C ARG A 40 2.05 -2.55 -14.04
N ARG A 41 1.56 -1.42 -13.58
CA ARG A 41 1.44 -0.22 -14.42
C ARG A 41 2.71 0.65 -14.42
N ASP A 42 3.71 0.28 -13.61
CA ASP A 42 4.95 1.04 -13.48
C ASP A 42 5.94 0.71 -14.61
N THR A 43 6.67 1.73 -15.06
CA THR A 43 7.92 1.55 -15.80
C THR A 43 9.03 2.16 -14.96
N ILE A 44 10.09 1.42 -14.71
CA ILE A 44 11.18 1.80 -13.81
C ILE A 44 12.48 1.75 -14.57
N ALA A 45 13.27 2.80 -14.49
CA ALA A 45 14.65 2.84 -14.99
C ALA A 45 15.56 3.36 -13.89
N ALA A 46 16.72 2.75 -13.71
CA ALA A 46 17.66 3.12 -12.66
C ALA A 46 19.11 3.00 -13.15
N ILE A 47 19.97 3.85 -12.59
CA ILE A 47 21.41 3.88 -12.78
C ILE A 47 22.09 3.99 -11.40
N ALA A 48 23.26 3.38 -11.29
CA ALA A 48 24.14 3.51 -10.14
C ALA A 48 25.59 3.51 -10.61
N ASP A 49 26.42 4.34 -9.97
CA ASP A 49 27.86 4.42 -10.14
C ASP A 49 28.54 3.90 -8.87
N GLY A 50 29.38 2.90 -9.02
CA GLY A 50 30.09 2.28 -7.91
C GLY A 50 31.25 3.14 -7.43
N ILE A 51 31.31 3.45 -6.13
CA ILE A 51 32.38 4.27 -5.58
C ILE A 51 33.73 3.63 -5.87
N GLY A 52 34.54 4.33 -6.69
CA GLY A 52 35.78 3.87 -7.26
C GLY A 52 36.88 3.58 -6.23
N GLY A 53 37.79 2.65 -6.60
CA GLY A 53 38.94 2.25 -5.79
C GLY A 53 38.69 1.09 -4.85
N SER A 54 37.47 0.64 -4.66
CA SER A 54 37.13 -0.57 -3.92
C SER A 54 36.70 -1.70 -4.86
N LYS A 55 37.07 -2.95 -4.55
CA LYS A 55 36.59 -4.12 -5.31
C LYS A 55 35.07 -4.32 -5.21
N GLY A 56 34.41 -3.54 -4.37
CA GLY A 56 32.99 -3.63 -4.06
C GLY A 56 32.09 -2.68 -4.86
N GLY A 57 32.63 -1.67 -5.58
CA GLY A 57 31.83 -0.65 -6.28
C GLY A 57 30.85 -1.26 -7.28
N ARG A 58 31.34 -2.12 -8.17
CA ARG A 58 30.49 -2.85 -9.14
C ARG A 58 29.40 -3.67 -8.45
N VAL A 59 29.74 -4.39 -7.37
CA VAL A 59 28.77 -5.22 -6.64
C VAL A 59 27.72 -4.35 -5.95
N ALA A 60 28.11 -3.19 -5.44
CA ALA A 60 27.18 -2.23 -4.84
C ALA A 60 26.20 -1.68 -5.88
N ALA A 61 26.71 -1.21 -7.02
CA ALA A 61 25.90 -0.65 -8.11
C ALA A 61 24.90 -1.70 -8.67
N GLU A 62 25.38 -2.90 -8.99
CA GLU A 62 24.53 -3.99 -9.49
C GLU A 62 23.47 -4.40 -8.45
N THR A 63 23.85 -4.54 -7.19
CA THR A 63 22.91 -4.88 -6.10
C THR A 63 21.87 -3.78 -5.89
N ALA A 64 22.29 -2.51 -5.93
CA ALA A 64 21.39 -1.38 -5.77
C ALA A 64 20.34 -1.33 -6.87
N VAL A 65 20.75 -1.42 -8.14
CA VAL A 65 19.83 -1.34 -9.27
C VAL A 65 18.93 -2.58 -9.36
N ARG A 66 19.50 -3.79 -9.37
CA ARG A 66 18.68 -5.03 -9.44
C ARG A 66 17.76 -5.18 -8.24
N GLY A 67 18.32 -4.99 -7.03
CA GLY A 67 17.54 -5.11 -5.81
C GLY A 67 16.44 -4.05 -5.71
N PHE A 68 16.65 -2.85 -6.29
CA PHE A 68 15.60 -1.84 -6.36
C PHE A 68 14.50 -2.24 -7.35
N LEU A 69 14.86 -2.67 -8.55
CA LEU A 69 13.89 -3.08 -9.57
C LEU A 69 13.01 -4.23 -9.07
N ASP A 70 13.62 -5.27 -8.49
CA ASP A 70 12.90 -6.42 -7.96
C ASP A 70 12.08 -6.06 -6.71
N GLY A 71 12.72 -5.45 -5.71
CA GLY A 71 12.09 -5.13 -4.43
C GLY A 71 10.96 -4.10 -4.56
N PHE A 72 11.08 -3.13 -5.47
CA PHE A 72 10.01 -2.18 -5.75
C PHE A 72 8.81 -2.87 -6.41
N CYS A 73 9.07 -3.81 -7.32
CA CYS A 73 8.02 -4.58 -7.99
C CYS A 73 7.29 -5.55 -7.05
N ASP A 74 7.91 -5.99 -5.96
CA ASP A 74 7.27 -6.85 -4.95
C ASP A 74 6.34 -6.08 -4.00
N LEU A 75 6.48 -4.75 -3.89
CA LEU A 75 5.62 -3.93 -3.05
C LEU A 75 4.26 -3.67 -3.71
N PRO A 76 3.19 -3.49 -2.92
CA PRO A 76 1.87 -3.15 -3.46
C PRO A 76 1.88 -1.85 -4.28
N GLU A 77 1.22 -1.83 -5.45
CA GLU A 77 1.05 -0.60 -6.25
C GLU A 77 0.28 0.50 -5.52
N THR A 78 -0.47 0.14 -4.48
CA THR A 78 -1.19 1.06 -3.60
C THR A 78 -0.26 1.88 -2.70
N MET A 79 1.01 1.45 -2.56
CA MET A 79 2.00 2.22 -1.80
C MET A 79 2.46 3.43 -2.62
N GLU A 80 2.55 4.58 -1.96
CA GLU A 80 3.08 5.82 -2.56
C GLU A 80 4.54 5.58 -3.01
N VAL A 81 4.90 6.09 -4.21
CA VAL A 81 6.18 5.76 -4.88
C VAL A 81 7.39 6.17 -4.04
N GLY A 82 7.38 7.37 -3.48
CA GLY A 82 8.49 7.86 -2.65
C GLY A 82 8.72 6.99 -1.43
N ARG A 83 7.66 6.53 -0.77
CA ARG A 83 7.75 5.65 0.38
C ARG A 83 8.16 4.23 -0.01
N ALA A 84 7.60 3.68 -1.09
CA ALA A 84 8.00 2.38 -1.61
C ALA A 84 9.50 2.37 -1.93
N GLY A 85 9.95 3.39 -2.67
CA GLY A 85 11.36 3.57 -3.01
C GLY A 85 12.26 3.72 -1.79
N ALA A 86 11.86 4.55 -0.80
CA ALA A 86 12.61 4.70 0.44
C ALA A 86 12.71 3.40 1.23
N THR A 87 11.63 2.62 1.29
CA THR A 87 11.63 1.31 1.98
C THR A 87 12.66 0.36 1.36
N VAL A 88 12.66 0.23 0.04
CA VAL A 88 13.58 -0.65 -0.68
C VAL A 88 15.02 -0.16 -0.54
N LEU A 89 15.26 1.14 -0.78
CA LEU A 89 16.61 1.71 -0.76
C LEU A 89 17.23 1.69 0.65
N ASN A 90 16.44 1.88 1.71
CA ASN A 90 16.96 1.73 3.08
C ASN A 90 17.35 0.27 3.40
N ALA A 91 16.58 -0.71 2.91
CA ALA A 91 16.94 -2.12 3.06
C ALA A 91 18.22 -2.46 2.30
N LEU A 92 18.34 -1.98 1.05
CA LEU A 92 19.54 -2.16 0.22
C LEU A 92 20.75 -1.46 0.84
N ASN A 93 20.61 -0.23 1.33
CA ASN A 93 21.65 0.50 2.02
C ASN A 93 22.19 -0.28 3.23
N SER A 94 21.29 -0.79 4.08
CA SER A 94 21.66 -1.58 5.25
C SER A 94 22.39 -2.86 4.86
N TRP A 95 21.98 -3.51 3.77
CA TRP A 95 22.64 -4.71 3.26
C TRP A 95 24.04 -4.38 2.73
N ILE A 96 24.17 -3.39 1.83
CA ILE A 96 25.45 -2.95 1.22
C ILE A 96 26.44 -2.55 2.33
N PHE A 97 25.99 -1.70 3.26
CA PHE A 97 26.80 -1.27 4.41
C PHE A 97 27.31 -2.44 5.25
N SER A 98 26.44 -3.42 5.54
CA SER A 98 26.80 -4.57 6.35
C SER A 98 27.78 -5.51 5.63
N GLN A 99 27.63 -5.71 4.33
CA GLN A 99 28.54 -6.54 3.53
C GLN A 99 29.93 -5.90 3.41
N GLY A 100 29.99 -4.58 3.15
CA GLY A 100 31.25 -3.85 3.10
C GLY A 100 32.06 -3.89 4.39
N ARG A 101 31.43 -4.17 5.53
CA ARG A 101 32.11 -4.34 6.83
C ARG A 101 32.45 -5.78 7.18
N ARG A 102 31.75 -6.77 6.60
CA ARG A 102 31.96 -8.20 6.90
C ARG A 102 33.00 -8.85 6.00
N ASP A 103 33.06 -8.45 4.73
CA ASP A 103 33.98 -9.01 3.76
C ASP A 103 35.06 -7.99 3.37
N ASN A 104 36.30 -8.27 3.75
CA ASN A 104 37.46 -7.43 3.39
C ASN A 104 37.63 -7.26 1.87
N LYS A 105 37.10 -8.16 1.04
CA LYS A 105 37.12 -8.02 -0.40
C LYS A 105 36.13 -6.98 -0.92
N LEU A 106 35.13 -6.64 -0.14
CA LEU A 106 34.09 -5.65 -0.42
C LEU A 106 34.23 -4.41 0.49
N SER A 107 35.36 -4.27 1.19
CA SER A 107 35.59 -3.14 2.08
C SER A 107 35.42 -1.81 1.37
N GLY A 108 34.58 -0.94 1.95
CA GLY A 108 34.26 0.37 1.35
C GLY A 108 33.29 0.32 0.17
N MET A 109 32.57 -0.83 -0.03
CA MET A 109 31.56 -0.89 -1.10
C MET A 109 30.47 0.15 -0.86
N GLY A 110 30.14 0.86 -1.92
CA GLY A 110 29.10 1.88 -1.95
C GLY A 110 28.82 2.27 -3.40
N CYS A 111 27.72 2.96 -3.63
CA CYS A 111 27.35 3.48 -4.95
C CYS A 111 26.44 4.68 -4.85
N THR A 112 26.41 5.48 -5.89
CA THR A 112 25.33 6.44 -6.16
C THR A 112 24.06 5.68 -6.56
N PHE A 113 22.94 6.36 -6.65
CA PHE A 113 21.70 5.77 -7.17
C PHE A 113 20.75 6.84 -7.68
N THR A 114 20.27 6.67 -8.91
CA THR A 114 19.22 7.52 -9.47
C THR A 114 18.20 6.64 -10.21
N ALA A 115 16.92 6.79 -9.86
CA ALA A 115 15.85 6.08 -10.55
C ALA A 115 14.73 7.01 -11.00
N VAL A 116 14.11 6.65 -12.12
CA VAL A 116 12.86 7.22 -12.63
C VAL A 116 11.81 6.12 -12.57
N VAL A 117 10.76 6.35 -11.79
CA VAL A 117 9.57 5.48 -11.74
C VAL A 117 8.43 6.22 -12.42
N LEU A 118 7.96 5.68 -13.54
CA LEU A 118 6.79 6.20 -14.25
C LEU A 118 5.54 5.49 -13.73
N ARG A 119 4.67 6.23 -13.05
CA ARG A 119 3.38 5.74 -12.60
C ARG A 119 2.27 6.69 -13.00
N GLY A 120 1.25 6.20 -13.72
CA GLY A 120 0.21 7.05 -14.30
C GLY A 120 0.81 8.06 -15.27
N ARG A 121 0.67 9.35 -14.99
CA ARG A 121 1.25 10.45 -15.80
C ARG A 121 2.31 11.24 -15.02
N ILE A 122 2.97 10.59 -14.06
CA ILE A 122 3.97 11.21 -13.19
C ILE A 122 5.28 10.42 -13.29
N ALA A 123 6.39 11.15 -13.45
CA ALA A 123 7.75 10.65 -13.28
C ALA A 123 8.21 10.98 -11.85
N HIS A 124 8.45 9.95 -11.07
CA HIS A 124 8.98 10.04 -9.73
C HIS A 124 10.49 9.81 -9.79
N ILE A 125 11.26 10.76 -9.28
CA ILE A 125 12.72 10.69 -9.25
C ILE A 125 13.16 10.38 -7.82
N LEU A 126 13.96 9.32 -7.67
CA LEU A 126 14.61 8.92 -6.43
C LEU A 126 16.11 9.05 -6.64
N HIS A 127 16.81 9.76 -5.75
CA HIS A 127 18.20 10.14 -6.00
C HIS A 127 19.06 10.14 -4.73
N VAL A 128 20.29 9.63 -4.87
CA VAL A 128 21.40 9.80 -3.91
C VAL A 128 22.72 9.70 -4.66
N GLY A 129 23.61 10.67 -4.48
CA GLY A 129 24.93 10.72 -5.11
C GLY A 129 25.06 11.87 -6.10
N ASP A 130 25.79 11.65 -7.19
CA ASP A 130 26.05 12.59 -8.28
C ASP A 130 25.71 12.06 -9.68
N THR A 131 25.14 10.84 -9.80
CA THR A 131 24.45 10.45 -11.02
C THR A 131 23.26 11.37 -11.26
N ARG A 132 23.02 11.79 -12.49
CA ARG A 132 21.99 12.80 -12.78
C ARG A 132 20.84 12.27 -13.60
N ALA A 133 19.65 12.82 -13.35
CA ALA A 133 18.47 12.69 -14.19
C ALA A 133 18.13 14.02 -14.85
N TYR A 134 17.92 13.99 -16.17
CA TYR A 134 17.49 15.14 -16.96
C TYR A 134 16.19 14.84 -17.68
N ARG A 135 15.44 15.91 -18.03
CA ARG A 135 14.28 15.83 -18.89
C ARG A 135 14.38 16.82 -20.05
N LEU A 136 14.20 16.32 -21.26
CA LEU A 136 13.99 17.11 -22.46
C LEU A 136 12.48 17.14 -22.77
N ARG A 137 11.89 18.34 -22.78
CA ARG A 137 10.51 18.60 -23.18
C ARG A 137 10.49 19.74 -24.20
N GLY A 138 10.12 19.45 -25.45
CA GLY A 138 10.35 20.38 -26.56
C GLY A 138 11.84 20.75 -26.63
N ASP A 139 12.14 22.04 -26.54
CA ASP A 139 13.52 22.55 -26.53
C ASP A 139 14.12 22.71 -25.13
N ARG A 140 13.33 22.51 -24.08
CA ARG A 140 13.78 22.71 -22.71
C ARG A 140 14.41 21.46 -22.14
N PHE A 141 15.72 21.52 -21.87
CA PHE A 141 16.48 20.50 -21.16
C PHE A 141 16.69 20.93 -19.70
N THR A 142 16.29 20.09 -18.75
CA THR A 142 16.28 20.45 -17.32
C THR A 142 16.87 19.31 -16.50
N CYS A 143 17.86 19.60 -15.65
CA CYS A 143 18.34 18.69 -14.64
C CYS A 143 17.29 18.56 -13.53
N LEU A 144 16.94 17.34 -13.14
CA LEU A 144 15.91 17.02 -12.14
C LEU A 144 16.50 16.61 -10.77
N THR A 145 17.82 16.38 -10.73
CA THR A 145 18.56 15.99 -9.54
C THR A 145 19.50 17.10 -9.08
N THR A 146 19.95 17.02 -7.84
CA THR A 146 20.99 17.91 -7.28
C THR A 146 22.08 17.03 -6.71
N ASP A 147 23.32 17.23 -7.16
CA ASP A 147 24.45 16.39 -6.76
C ASP A 147 24.71 16.46 -5.23
N HIS A 148 24.93 15.30 -4.64
CA HIS A 148 25.37 15.18 -3.24
C HIS A 148 26.90 15.07 -3.17
N ALA A 149 27.58 16.08 -3.73
CA ALA A 149 29.02 16.18 -3.71
C ALA A 149 29.47 17.52 -3.11
N ARG A 150 30.68 17.56 -2.57
CA ARG A 150 31.35 18.80 -2.14
C ARG A 150 32.40 19.18 -3.16
N GLU A 151 32.45 20.49 -3.45
CA GLU A 151 33.61 21.06 -4.12
C GLU A 151 34.81 21.03 -3.16
N ASP A 152 35.94 20.57 -3.65
CA ASP A 152 37.21 20.73 -2.94
C ASP A 152 37.71 22.18 -3.04
N ALA A 153 38.79 22.51 -2.31
CA ALA A 153 39.37 23.85 -2.28
C ALA A 153 39.93 24.31 -3.67
N SER A 154 39.99 23.42 -4.65
CA SER A 154 40.41 23.68 -6.05
C SER A 154 39.24 23.85 -7.03
N GLY A 155 37.98 23.74 -6.57
CA GLY A 155 36.78 23.89 -7.38
C GLY A 155 36.42 22.63 -8.17
N HIS A 156 37.02 21.46 -7.87
CA HIS A 156 36.65 20.18 -8.44
C HIS A 156 35.75 19.42 -7.46
N SER A 157 34.57 19.02 -7.94
CA SER A 157 33.59 18.26 -7.16
C SER A 157 33.95 16.77 -7.22
N ASN A 158 34.66 16.24 -6.21
CA ASN A 158 35.09 14.85 -6.23
C ASN A 158 34.86 14.08 -4.92
N ILE A 159 34.18 14.65 -3.92
CA ILE A 159 33.89 13.93 -2.69
C ILE A 159 32.39 13.83 -2.48
N LEU A 160 31.86 12.62 -2.68
CA LEU A 160 30.47 12.32 -2.39
C LEU A 160 30.14 12.52 -0.90
N ASN A 161 29.09 13.29 -0.63
CA ASN A 161 28.58 13.50 0.71
C ASN A 161 27.55 12.47 1.11
N ARG A 162 26.90 11.83 0.12
CA ARG A 162 25.87 10.83 0.32
C ARG A 162 25.95 9.77 -0.77
N ALA A 163 25.92 8.49 -0.37
CA ALA A 163 25.86 7.34 -1.26
C ALA A 163 25.26 6.15 -0.50
N LEU A 164 24.76 5.16 -1.21
CA LEU A 164 24.34 3.89 -0.63
C LEU A 164 25.56 3.11 -0.10
N GLY A 165 25.43 2.51 1.07
CA GLY A 165 26.44 1.64 1.68
C GLY A 165 27.55 2.37 2.44
N VAL A 166 27.59 3.70 2.43
CA VAL A 166 28.62 4.49 3.14
C VAL A 166 28.24 4.72 4.59
N GLU A 167 26.99 5.02 4.87
CA GLU A 167 26.46 5.26 6.21
C GLU A 167 25.35 4.25 6.56
N THR A 168 25.05 4.10 7.87
CA THR A 168 24.00 3.21 8.35
C THR A 168 22.61 3.63 7.88
N GLU A 169 22.38 4.92 7.74
CA GLU A 169 21.14 5.52 7.24
C GLU A 169 21.44 6.34 5.99
N VAL A 170 20.59 6.23 4.99
CA VAL A 170 20.69 7.00 3.76
C VAL A 170 19.58 8.04 3.68
N ARG A 171 19.94 9.28 3.35
CA ARG A 171 18.98 10.34 3.10
C ARG A 171 18.79 10.49 1.59
N LEU A 172 17.59 10.12 1.13
CA LEU A 172 17.20 10.14 -0.28
C LEU A 172 16.53 11.47 -0.63
N ASP A 173 16.81 11.96 -1.83
CA ASP A 173 16.01 13.03 -2.44
C ASP A 173 14.90 12.39 -3.28
N TYR A 174 13.70 12.96 -3.18
CA TYR A 174 12.53 12.53 -3.91
C TYR A 174 11.80 13.74 -4.52
N THR A 175 11.52 13.66 -5.83
CA THR A 175 10.71 14.65 -6.54
C THR A 175 9.73 13.95 -7.47
N ALA A 176 8.62 14.64 -7.79
CA ALA A 176 7.60 14.13 -8.70
C ALA A 176 7.27 15.18 -9.77
N HIS A 177 7.24 14.77 -11.02
CA HIS A 177 7.07 15.66 -12.16
C HIS A 177 5.99 15.13 -13.10
N PRO A 178 5.00 15.96 -13.50
CA PRO A 178 4.05 15.56 -14.54
C PRO A 178 4.77 15.21 -15.84
N VAL A 179 4.32 14.15 -16.51
CA VAL A 179 4.87 13.67 -17.79
C VAL A 179 3.99 14.12 -18.94
N ALA A 180 4.61 14.54 -20.01
CA ALA A 180 3.96 14.84 -21.29
C ALA A 180 4.35 13.83 -22.36
N LEU A 181 3.49 13.70 -23.38
CA LEU A 181 3.82 12.91 -24.55
C LEU A 181 5.10 13.45 -25.20
N HIS A 182 5.99 12.55 -25.60
CA HIS A 182 7.31 12.85 -26.15
C HIS A 182 8.31 13.48 -25.18
N ASP A 183 8.06 13.47 -23.87
CA ASP A 183 9.14 13.72 -22.93
C ASP A 183 10.25 12.67 -23.10
N ARG A 184 11.49 13.11 -23.03
CA ARG A 184 12.68 12.26 -23.05
C ARG A 184 13.46 12.47 -21.77
N PHE A 185 13.73 11.40 -21.04
CA PHE A 185 14.56 11.42 -19.84
C PHE A 185 15.94 10.84 -20.16
N LEU A 186 16.97 11.44 -19.57
CA LEU A 186 18.33 10.92 -19.57
C LEU A 186 18.75 10.70 -18.12
N LEU A 187 19.24 9.49 -17.81
CA LEU A 187 20.00 9.20 -16.60
C LEU A 187 21.43 8.94 -17.02
N CYS A 188 22.41 9.54 -16.35
CA CYS A 188 23.81 9.33 -16.68
C CYS A 188 24.73 9.40 -15.47
N SER A 189 25.87 8.70 -15.53
CA SER A 189 26.97 8.81 -14.58
C SER A 189 27.82 10.07 -14.83
N ASP A 190 28.70 10.39 -13.90
CA ASP A 190 29.59 11.54 -13.96
C ASP A 190 30.57 11.46 -15.12
N GLY A 191 30.97 10.25 -15.55
CA GLY A 191 31.77 10.05 -16.75
C GLY A 191 31.15 10.62 -18.02
N VAL A 192 29.83 10.85 -18.06
CA VAL A 192 29.13 11.50 -19.17
C VAL A 192 28.95 12.98 -18.91
N HIS A 193 28.27 13.37 -17.82
CA HIS A 193 27.94 14.77 -17.56
C HIS A 193 29.13 15.62 -17.07
N GLY A 194 30.22 14.97 -16.66
CA GLY A 194 31.46 15.67 -16.27
C GLY A 194 32.27 16.22 -17.44
N VAL A 195 32.06 15.65 -18.64
CA VAL A 195 32.77 16.06 -19.86
C VAL A 195 31.86 16.66 -20.92
N LEU A 196 30.58 16.27 -20.97
CA LEU A 196 29.60 16.85 -21.90
C LEU A 196 28.82 17.98 -21.24
N SER A 197 28.74 19.13 -21.90
CA SER A 197 27.90 20.23 -21.44
C SER A 197 26.42 19.86 -21.53
N ALA A 198 25.58 20.47 -20.70
CA ALA A 198 24.12 20.31 -20.76
C ALA A 198 23.55 20.67 -22.15
N GLU A 199 24.14 21.65 -22.82
CA GLU A 199 23.76 22.06 -24.19
C GLU A 199 24.09 20.98 -25.20
N THR A 200 25.31 20.40 -25.17
CA THR A 200 25.72 19.28 -26.02
C THR A 200 24.80 18.07 -25.86
N MET A 201 24.53 17.68 -24.61
CA MET A 201 23.61 16.57 -24.33
C MET A 201 22.19 16.86 -24.85
N ALA A 202 21.72 18.08 -24.69
CA ALA A 202 20.40 18.51 -25.19
C ALA A 202 20.34 18.42 -26.72
N ASP A 203 21.36 18.90 -27.43
CA ASP A 203 21.41 18.85 -28.90
C ASP A 203 21.36 17.43 -29.41
N MET A 204 22.19 16.54 -28.85
CA MET A 204 22.19 15.12 -29.20
C MET A 204 20.85 14.44 -28.98
N LEU A 205 20.14 14.82 -27.91
CA LEU A 205 18.82 14.25 -27.57
C LEU A 205 17.68 14.81 -28.42
N ARG A 206 17.83 16.04 -28.98
CA ARG A 206 16.83 16.66 -29.88
C ARG A 206 16.73 15.95 -31.23
N ASP A 207 17.78 15.25 -31.68
CA ASP A 207 17.74 14.46 -32.89
C ASP A 207 16.72 13.33 -32.90
N ARG A 208 16.17 12.99 -31.70
CA ARG A 208 15.09 11.99 -31.55
C ARG A 208 15.39 10.62 -32.17
N SER A 209 16.67 10.26 -32.29
CA SER A 209 17.09 8.90 -32.60
C SER A 209 16.53 7.89 -31.60
N ALA A 210 16.55 6.61 -31.95
CA ALA A 210 16.11 5.56 -31.02
C ALA A 210 16.83 5.67 -29.66
N SER A 211 16.16 5.28 -28.56
CA SER A 211 16.70 5.43 -27.20
C SER A 211 18.08 4.78 -27.05
N ASP A 212 18.28 3.58 -27.66
CA ASP A 212 19.57 2.87 -27.64
C ASP A 212 20.67 3.61 -28.46
N ASP A 213 20.31 4.17 -29.61
CA ASP A 213 21.26 4.90 -30.45
C ASP A 213 21.67 6.21 -29.78
N SER A 214 20.71 6.91 -29.15
CA SER A 214 20.97 8.12 -28.39
C SER A 214 21.87 7.86 -27.18
N ALA A 215 21.64 6.77 -26.45
CA ALA A 215 22.48 6.38 -25.31
C ALA A 215 23.90 6.05 -25.75
N ARG A 216 24.07 5.26 -26.85
CA ARG A 216 25.40 4.96 -27.43
C ARG A 216 26.12 6.21 -27.90
N ALA A 217 25.43 7.09 -28.61
CA ALA A 217 26.03 8.34 -29.09
C ALA A 217 26.56 9.20 -27.92
N LEU A 218 25.77 9.35 -26.84
CA LEU A 218 26.19 10.09 -25.64
C LEU A 218 27.45 9.49 -25.01
N VAL A 219 27.50 8.17 -24.82
CA VAL A 219 28.66 7.48 -24.23
C VAL A 219 29.89 7.58 -25.14
N THR A 220 29.74 7.36 -26.44
CA THR A 220 30.83 7.48 -27.41
C THR A 220 31.39 8.89 -27.42
N THR A 221 30.52 9.92 -27.50
CA THR A 221 30.96 11.32 -27.52
C THR A 221 31.63 11.72 -26.20
N ALA A 222 31.17 11.19 -25.06
CA ALA A 222 31.82 11.43 -23.76
C ALA A 222 33.24 10.87 -23.72
N LEU A 223 33.46 9.66 -24.23
CA LEU A 223 34.79 9.05 -24.34
C LEU A 223 35.70 9.81 -25.30
N GLU A 224 35.19 10.19 -26.48
CA GLU A 224 35.90 11.01 -27.47
C GLU A 224 36.25 12.41 -26.93
N SER A 225 35.42 12.94 -26.03
CA SER A 225 35.67 14.22 -25.33
C SER A 225 36.65 14.10 -24.17
N GLY A 226 37.26 12.93 -23.97
CA GLY A 226 38.33 12.71 -23.02
C GLY A 226 37.85 12.30 -21.61
N SER A 227 36.69 11.67 -21.48
CA SER A 227 36.27 11.10 -20.19
C SER A 227 37.31 10.10 -19.69
N THR A 228 37.63 10.21 -18.40
CA THR A 228 38.62 9.33 -17.72
C THR A 228 37.93 8.31 -16.83
N ASP A 229 36.59 8.23 -16.88
CA ASP A 229 35.79 7.35 -16.03
C ASP A 229 34.94 6.35 -16.81
N ASN A 230 34.20 5.50 -16.08
CA ASN A 230 33.13 4.71 -16.64
C ASN A 230 32.03 5.64 -17.17
N CYS A 231 31.53 5.37 -18.35
CA CYS A 231 30.53 6.19 -19.01
C CYS A 231 29.24 5.39 -19.18
N THR A 232 28.19 5.78 -18.50
CA THR A 232 26.88 5.12 -18.61
C THR A 232 25.80 6.15 -18.86
N ALA A 233 24.96 5.89 -19.86
CA ALA A 233 23.77 6.68 -20.19
C ALA A 233 22.56 5.76 -20.40
N LEU A 234 21.42 6.14 -19.87
CA LEU A 234 20.13 5.50 -20.06
C LEU A 234 19.14 6.57 -20.56
N VAL A 235 18.56 6.33 -21.74
CA VAL A 235 17.56 7.22 -22.35
C VAL A 235 16.19 6.56 -22.29
N LEU A 236 15.18 7.29 -21.80
CA LEU A 236 13.81 6.83 -21.68
C LEU A 236 12.88 7.81 -22.41
N ASP A 237 12.16 7.32 -23.41
CA ASP A 237 11.19 8.08 -24.20
C ASP A 237 9.76 7.76 -23.83
N ILE A 238 8.92 8.77 -23.68
CA ILE A 238 7.48 8.61 -23.50
C ILE A 238 6.81 8.48 -24.87
N VAL A 239 6.43 7.25 -25.22
CA VAL A 239 5.84 6.90 -26.52
C VAL A 239 4.32 7.09 -26.52
N ALA A 240 3.64 6.72 -25.43
CA ALA A 240 2.23 6.97 -25.25
C ALA A 240 1.91 7.17 -23.77
N LEU A 241 0.97 8.07 -23.52
CA LEU A 241 0.43 8.27 -22.18
C LEU A 241 -0.86 7.47 -22.02
N PRO A 242 -1.12 6.89 -20.85
CA PRO A 242 -2.45 6.36 -20.57
C PRO A 242 -3.47 7.50 -20.73
N SER A 243 -4.71 7.15 -21.12
CA SER A 243 -5.82 8.07 -20.92
C SER A 243 -5.71 8.64 -19.51
N ALA A 244 -6.06 9.91 -19.29
CA ALA A 244 -5.86 10.60 -18.01
C ALA A 244 -6.31 9.67 -16.88
N ASP A 245 -5.35 9.04 -16.22
CA ASP A 245 -5.57 7.85 -15.41
C ASP A 245 -5.67 8.23 -13.93
N SER A 246 -6.27 7.38 -13.18
CA SER A 246 -6.71 7.48 -11.81
C SER A 246 -5.66 7.94 -10.78
N ALA A 247 -4.35 7.92 -11.06
CA ALA A 247 -3.35 8.62 -10.21
C ALA A 247 -3.30 10.12 -10.52
N THR A 248 -3.51 10.49 -11.78
CA THR A 248 -3.75 11.88 -12.20
C THR A 248 -5.17 12.29 -11.77
N VAL A 249 -6.15 11.40 -11.87
CA VAL A 249 -7.51 11.58 -11.36
C VAL A 249 -7.49 11.73 -9.84
N GLY A 250 -6.66 11.01 -9.09
CA GLY A 250 -6.46 11.27 -7.66
C GLY A 250 -5.91 12.66 -7.37
N ALA A 251 -4.93 13.12 -8.14
CA ALA A 251 -4.39 14.48 -8.03
C ALA A 251 -5.37 15.54 -8.55
N ASP A 252 -6.10 15.24 -9.61
CA ASP A 252 -7.15 16.11 -10.17
C ASP A 252 -8.38 16.16 -9.25
N ILE A 253 -8.79 15.02 -8.67
CA ILE A 253 -9.87 14.94 -7.68
C ILE A 253 -9.49 15.73 -6.41
N MET A 254 -8.23 15.70 -5.98
CA MET A 254 -7.73 16.50 -4.85
C MET A 254 -7.91 18.01 -5.07
N GLN A 255 -7.93 18.49 -6.31
CA GLN A 255 -8.07 19.89 -6.67
C GLN A 255 -9.52 20.28 -6.97
N LEU A 256 -10.45 19.32 -7.03
CA LEU A 256 -11.85 19.62 -7.31
C LEU A 256 -12.48 20.45 -6.17
N PRO A 257 -13.25 21.49 -6.52
CA PRO A 257 -13.87 22.33 -5.51
C PRO A 257 -14.93 21.57 -4.72
N LEU A 258 -15.00 21.85 -3.43
CA LEU A 258 -16.12 21.46 -2.58
C LEU A 258 -17.30 22.38 -2.87
N ILE A 259 -18.44 21.79 -3.16
CA ILE A 259 -19.70 22.52 -3.34
C ILE A 259 -20.62 22.34 -2.14
N PRO A 260 -21.59 23.25 -1.91
CA PRO A 260 -22.71 22.97 -1.02
C PRO A 260 -23.37 21.65 -1.44
N VAL A 261 -23.68 20.79 -0.45
CA VAL A 261 -24.26 19.48 -0.78
C VAL A 261 -25.58 19.67 -1.52
N PRO A 262 -25.75 19.08 -2.70
CA PRO A 262 -26.97 19.23 -3.51
C PRO A 262 -28.21 18.68 -2.78
N ILE A 263 -29.38 18.99 -3.33
CA ILE A 263 -30.68 18.47 -2.87
C ILE A 263 -31.34 17.63 -3.98
N ASP A 264 -32.34 16.86 -3.59
CA ASP A 264 -33.14 16.06 -4.53
C ASP A 264 -33.65 16.88 -5.70
N GLY A 265 -33.60 16.32 -6.89
CA GLY A 265 -34.03 16.96 -8.14
C GLY A 265 -32.98 17.84 -8.81
N GLN A 266 -31.84 18.13 -8.18
CA GLN A 266 -30.75 18.87 -8.82
C GLN A 266 -29.95 17.98 -9.78
N THR A 267 -29.36 18.62 -10.79
CA THR A 267 -28.44 17.97 -11.72
C THR A 267 -27.02 18.44 -11.46
N VAL A 268 -26.09 17.50 -11.35
CA VAL A 268 -24.65 17.74 -11.18
C VAL A 268 -23.90 16.91 -12.23
N ASP A 269 -23.13 17.55 -13.09
CA ASP A 269 -22.29 16.92 -14.12
C ASP A 269 -23.04 15.86 -14.99
N GLY A 270 -24.34 16.10 -15.27
CA GLY A 270 -25.20 15.17 -16.02
C GLY A 270 -25.82 14.05 -15.19
N PHE A 271 -25.69 14.09 -13.86
CA PHE A 271 -26.39 13.20 -12.93
C PHE A 271 -27.60 13.89 -12.32
N VAL A 272 -28.81 13.37 -12.56
CA VAL A 272 -30.03 13.86 -11.91
C VAL A 272 -30.24 13.15 -10.59
N LEU A 273 -30.12 13.88 -9.48
CA LEU A 273 -30.32 13.34 -8.13
C LEU A 273 -31.80 13.05 -7.89
N LYS A 274 -32.13 11.81 -7.55
CA LYS A 274 -33.52 11.33 -7.43
C LYS A 274 -33.99 11.21 -5.99
N VAL A 275 -33.14 10.67 -5.13
CA VAL A 275 -33.50 10.35 -3.74
C VAL A 275 -32.28 10.38 -2.84
N LEU A 276 -32.44 11.00 -1.68
CA LEU A 276 -31.45 10.92 -0.61
C LEU A 276 -31.48 9.53 0.01
N ILE A 277 -30.43 8.74 -0.17
CA ILE A 277 -30.28 7.38 0.41
C ILE A 277 -29.79 7.45 1.85
N SER A 278 -28.80 8.32 2.13
CA SER A 278 -28.20 8.44 3.45
C SER A 278 -27.71 9.86 3.71
N ASP A 279 -27.94 10.35 4.94
CA ASP A 279 -27.40 11.61 5.46
C ASP A 279 -26.48 11.34 6.66
N GLY A 280 -25.25 10.91 6.37
CA GLY A 280 -24.23 10.60 7.36
C GLY A 280 -23.59 11.85 8.00
N ARG A 281 -22.74 11.64 8.99
CA ARG A 281 -22.01 12.73 9.68
C ARG A 281 -21.12 13.52 8.70
N TYR A 282 -20.43 12.85 7.79
CA TYR A 282 -19.39 13.41 6.94
C TYR A 282 -19.80 13.55 5.47
N THR A 283 -20.77 12.75 5.02
CA THR A 283 -21.15 12.63 3.61
C THR A 283 -22.67 12.51 3.47
N ARG A 284 -23.18 12.84 2.26
CA ARG A 284 -24.51 12.48 1.80
C ARG A 284 -24.45 11.58 0.59
N LEU A 285 -25.30 10.56 0.55
CA LEU A 285 -25.42 9.60 -0.53
C LEU A 285 -26.78 9.76 -1.22
N PHE A 286 -26.76 9.98 -2.53
CA PHE A 286 -27.95 10.10 -3.37
C PHE A 286 -28.03 8.98 -4.39
N GLY A 287 -29.22 8.45 -4.61
CA GLY A 287 -29.54 7.73 -5.83
C GLY A 287 -29.77 8.71 -6.97
N ALA A 288 -29.18 8.46 -8.12
CA ALA A 288 -29.23 9.37 -9.28
C ALA A 288 -29.36 8.61 -10.58
N MET A 289 -29.82 9.32 -11.63
CA MET A 289 -29.82 8.87 -12.99
C MET A 289 -28.67 9.55 -13.75
N ASP A 290 -27.83 8.75 -14.38
CA ASP A 290 -26.83 9.24 -15.32
C ASP A 290 -27.51 9.52 -16.68
N GLU A 291 -27.64 10.78 -17.06
CA GLU A 291 -28.24 11.16 -18.33
C GLU A 291 -27.26 11.09 -19.52
N VAL A 292 -25.96 10.97 -19.24
CA VAL A 292 -24.92 10.93 -20.28
C VAL A 292 -24.68 9.49 -20.75
N GLU A 293 -24.44 8.58 -19.82
CA GLU A 293 -24.16 7.16 -20.14
C GLU A 293 -25.39 6.26 -19.96
N GLY A 294 -26.40 6.76 -19.30
CA GLY A 294 -27.61 6.01 -18.95
C GLY A 294 -27.40 5.11 -17.73
N GLY A 295 -28.48 4.89 -16.97
CA GLY A 295 -28.49 3.97 -15.83
C GLY A 295 -28.53 4.64 -14.46
N GLU A 296 -28.89 3.83 -13.46
CA GLU A 296 -28.98 4.27 -12.09
C GLU A 296 -27.62 4.10 -11.37
N VAL A 297 -27.23 5.14 -10.65
CA VAL A 297 -25.96 5.21 -9.90
C VAL A 297 -26.22 5.79 -8.51
N ALA A 298 -25.24 5.63 -7.62
CA ALA A 298 -25.23 6.32 -6.34
C ALA A 298 -24.08 7.35 -6.33
N LEU A 299 -24.37 8.58 -5.91
CA LEU A 299 -23.41 9.66 -5.75
C LEU A 299 -23.21 9.99 -4.28
N LYS A 300 -21.95 9.99 -3.83
CA LYS A 300 -21.56 10.32 -2.47
C LYS A 300 -20.86 11.68 -2.46
N PHE A 301 -21.46 12.66 -1.79
CA PHE A 301 -20.93 14.03 -1.65
C PHE A 301 -20.35 14.24 -0.25
N PRO A 302 -19.14 14.80 -0.12
CA PRO A 302 -18.62 15.20 1.19
C PRO A 302 -19.34 16.46 1.69
N LYS A 303 -19.60 16.56 3.00
CA LYS A 303 -20.16 17.76 3.61
C LYS A 303 -19.06 18.83 3.78
N PRO A 304 -19.23 20.06 3.29
CA PRO A 304 -18.18 21.09 3.26
C PRO A 304 -17.58 21.40 4.63
N GLN A 305 -18.39 21.40 5.70
CA GLN A 305 -17.93 21.72 7.05
C GLN A 305 -16.88 20.71 7.57
N VAL A 306 -16.92 19.48 7.08
CA VAL A 306 -16.04 18.40 7.52
C VAL A 306 -14.88 18.21 6.52
N ALA A 307 -15.20 18.33 5.24
CA ALA A 307 -14.19 18.16 4.18
C ALA A 307 -13.19 19.34 4.11
N ALA A 308 -13.46 20.45 4.78
CA ALA A 308 -12.50 21.55 4.96
C ALA A 308 -11.27 21.16 5.83
N ALA A 309 -11.36 20.10 6.63
CA ALA A 309 -10.21 19.53 7.32
C ALA A 309 -9.41 18.64 6.34
N ALA A 310 -8.14 18.94 6.16
CA ALA A 310 -7.26 18.25 5.19
C ALA A 310 -7.28 16.71 5.32
N THR A 311 -7.34 16.21 6.55
CA THR A 311 -7.39 14.76 6.84
C THR A 311 -8.64 14.07 6.26
N TYR A 312 -9.82 14.70 6.40
CA TYR A 312 -11.07 14.13 5.87
C TYR A 312 -11.16 14.26 4.36
N HIS A 313 -10.61 15.33 3.79
CA HIS A 313 -10.48 15.48 2.35
C HIS A 313 -9.59 14.40 1.76
N ALA A 314 -8.42 14.18 2.35
CA ALA A 314 -7.50 13.12 1.95
C ALA A 314 -8.12 11.71 2.09
N ALA A 315 -8.93 11.47 3.14
CA ALA A 315 -9.64 10.22 3.34
C ALA A 315 -10.70 9.98 2.25
N PHE A 316 -11.45 11.01 1.85
CA PHE A 316 -12.45 10.91 0.79
C PHE A 316 -11.83 10.59 -0.58
N VAL A 317 -10.72 11.24 -0.91
CA VAL A 317 -9.95 10.96 -2.13
C VAL A 317 -9.34 9.56 -2.09
N ARG A 318 -8.86 9.11 -0.94
CA ARG A 318 -8.36 7.75 -0.72
C ARG A 318 -9.44 6.70 -0.94
N GLU A 319 -10.67 6.94 -0.47
CA GLU A 319 -11.83 6.08 -0.75
C GLU A 319 -12.07 5.91 -2.25
N ALA A 320 -12.11 7.02 -2.99
CA ALA A 320 -12.26 7.01 -4.44
C ALA A 320 -11.16 6.20 -5.13
N TRP A 321 -9.91 6.43 -4.73
CA TRP A 321 -8.74 5.78 -5.28
C TRP A 321 -8.70 4.26 -4.99
N VAL A 322 -9.03 3.85 -3.76
CA VAL A 322 -9.10 2.43 -3.37
C VAL A 322 -10.24 1.71 -4.08
N GLY A 323 -11.44 2.32 -4.09
CA GLY A 323 -12.64 1.72 -4.66
C GLY A 323 -12.56 1.51 -6.17
N ALA A 324 -11.75 2.31 -6.88
CA ALA A 324 -11.49 2.14 -8.30
C ALA A 324 -10.50 0.99 -8.61
N ARG A 325 -9.65 0.60 -7.64
CA ARG A 325 -8.55 -0.37 -7.85
C ARG A 325 -8.81 -1.76 -7.32
N VAL A 326 -9.65 -1.89 -6.31
CA VAL A 326 -9.94 -3.21 -5.73
C VAL A 326 -10.99 -3.91 -6.57
N ASN A 327 -10.57 -4.87 -7.37
CA ASN A 327 -11.48 -5.69 -8.17
C ASN A 327 -11.88 -6.95 -7.39
N SER A 328 -13.04 -6.91 -6.76
CA SER A 328 -13.61 -8.05 -6.03
C SER A 328 -15.13 -8.07 -6.17
N PRO A 329 -15.76 -9.23 -6.40
CA PRO A 329 -17.21 -9.34 -6.47
C PRO A 329 -17.90 -9.03 -5.14
N TRP A 330 -17.17 -8.97 -4.03
CA TRP A 330 -17.70 -8.72 -2.68
C TRP A 330 -17.38 -7.34 -2.12
N ILE A 331 -16.70 -6.48 -2.89
CA ILE A 331 -16.38 -5.08 -2.51
C ILE A 331 -17.19 -4.13 -3.40
N GLY A 332 -17.68 -3.05 -2.81
CA GLY A 332 -18.31 -1.95 -3.54
C GLY A 332 -17.29 -1.26 -4.45
N ARG A 333 -17.66 -1.04 -5.70
CA ARG A 333 -16.81 -0.45 -6.73
C ARG A 333 -17.08 1.05 -6.84
N ILE A 334 -16.05 1.85 -7.11
CA ILE A 334 -16.19 3.23 -7.58
C ILE A 334 -16.13 3.23 -9.12
N ILE A 335 -16.99 4.02 -9.73
CA ILE A 335 -17.01 4.27 -11.18
C ILE A 335 -16.13 5.48 -11.45
N GLU A 336 -15.07 5.28 -12.23
CA GLU A 336 -14.23 6.38 -12.73
C GLU A 336 -14.94 7.10 -13.87
N LEU A 337 -15.06 8.42 -13.79
CA LEU A 337 -15.66 9.23 -14.84
C LEU A 337 -14.62 9.63 -15.89
N PRO A 338 -15.03 9.84 -17.15
CA PRO A 338 -14.15 10.37 -18.18
C PRO A 338 -13.54 11.72 -17.76
N PRO A 339 -12.29 11.99 -18.16
CA PRO A 339 -11.61 13.26 -17.85
C PRO A 339 -12.45 14.48 -18.27
N GLY A 340 -12.56 15.46 -17.37
CA GLY A 340 -13.30 16.69 -17.60
C GLY A 340 -14.81 16.59 -17.40
N ARG A 341 -15.37 15.39 -17.13
CA ARG A 341 -16.77 15.25 -16.81
C ARG A 341 -17.11 15.73 -15.39
N GLN A 342 -16.20 15.54 -14.45
CA GLN A 342 -16.38 15.89 -13.05
C GLN A 342 -15.87 17.30 -12.75
N THR A 343 -16.75 18.18 -12.24
CA THR A 343 -16.42 19.60 -11.96
C THR A 343 -16.31 19.91 -10.46
N CYS A 344 -16.76 19.01 -9.58
CA CYS A 344 -16.70 19.16 -8.13
C CYS A 344 -16.45 17.81 -7.44
N LEU A 345 -16.15 17.86 -6.15
CA LEU A 345 -15.78 16.65 -5.39
C LEU A 345 -16.99 15.80 -5.03
N TYR A 346 -17.09 14.61 -5.60
CA TYR A 346 -18.00 13.52 -5.25
C TYR A 346 -17.45 12.19 -5.77
N THR A 347 -18.00 11.06 -5.31
CA THR A 347 -17.72 9.75 -5.89
C THR A 347 -18.97 9.13 -6.49
N VAL A 348 -18.80 8.36 -7.59
CA VAL A 348 -19.87 7.64 -8.27
C VAL A 348 -19.68 6.15 -8.06
N MET A 349 -20.75 5.45 -7.73
CA MET A 349 -20.75 4.01 -7.55
C MET A 349 -22.02 3.39 -8.16
N PRO A 350 -22.01 2.09 -8.49
CA PRO A 350 -23.24 1.41 -8.89
C PRO A 350 -24.30 1.51 -7.79
N LEU A 351 -25.56 1.70 -8.17
CA LEU A 351 -26.68 1.59 -7.23
C LEU A 351 -26.96 0.10 -7.03
N TYR A 352 -26.45 -0.46 -5.92
CA TYR A 352 -26.65 -1.87 -5.60
C TYR A 352 -28.09 -2.15 -5.19
N GLN A 353 -28.72 -3.14 -5.85
CA GLN A 353 -30.09 -3.57 -5.53
C GLN A 353 -30.06 -4.58 -4.38
N GLY A 354 -30.49 -4.17 -3.20
CA GLY A 354 -30.45 -5.00 -2.01
C GLY A 354 -30.83 -4.26 -0.73
N GLU A 355 -30.71 -4.93 0.41
CA GLU A 355 -30.90 -4.31 1.71
C GLU A 355 -29.58 -4.35 2.53
N LEU A 356 -29.38 -3.36 3.38
CA LEU A 356 -28.28 -3.38 4.34
C LEU A 356 -28.46 -4.54 5.33
N LEU A 357 -27.38 -5.20 5.72
CA LEU A 357 -27.40 -6.24 6.74
C LEU A 357 -27.99 -5.70 8.06
N SER A 358 -27.74 -4.44 8.43
CA SER A 358 -28.34 -3.77 9.58
C SER A 358 -29.86 -3.68 9.46
N THR A 359 -30.39 -3.32 8.31
CA THR A 359 -31.86 -3.28 8.03
C THR A 359 -32.45 -4.68 8.11
N ARG A 360 -31.77 -5.67 7.51
CA ARG A 360 -32.16 -7.09 7.56
C ARG A 360 -32.23 -7.57 9.03
N LEU A 361 -31.22 -7.23 9.85
CA LEU A 361 -31.18 -7.61 11.27
C LEU A 361 -32.21 -6.85 12.11
N ALA A 362 -32.54 -5.59 11.80
CA ALA A 362 -33.60 -4.84 12.47
C ALA A 362 -34.98 -5.48 12.25
N ARG A 363 -35.23 -5.96 11.02
CA ARG A 363 -36.50 -6.61 10.66
C ARG A 363 -36.59 -8.06 11.19
N ARG A 364 -35.50 -8.80 11.13
CA ARG A 364 -35.37 -10.18 11.60
C ARG A 364 -34.05 -10.35 12.33
N PRO A 365 -34.06 -10.21 13.66
CA PRO A 365 -32.86 -9.96 14.46
C PRO A 365 -31.73 -11.00 14.38
N LEU A 366 -32.04 -12.24 13.97
CA LEU A 366 -31.05 -13.32 13.97
C LEU A 366 -30.92 -13.93 12.58
N VAL A 367 -29.70 -14.34 12.21
CA VAL A 367 -29.44 -15.15 11.03
C VAL A 367 -29.41 -16.64 11.38
N GLY A 368 -29.85 -17.48 10.44
CA GLY A 368 -29.67 -18.94 10.52
C GLY A 368 -28.23 -19.34 10.25
N LEU A 369 -27.86 -20.60 10.59
CA LEU A 369 -26.50 -21.11 10.42
C LEU A 369 -25.99 -20.95 8.98
N GLU A 370 -26.75 -21.42 7.99
CA GLU A 370 -26.34 -21.39 6.59
C GLU A 370 -26.29 -19.96 6.01
N GLU A 371 -27.28 -19.11 6.35
CA GLU A 371 -27.29 -17.71 5.95
C GLU A 371 -26.07 -16.98 6.51
N GLY A 372 -25.85 -17.08 7.82
CA GLY A 372 -24.73 -16.42 8.48
C GLY A 372 -23.36 -16.94 8.02
N ARG A 373 -23.24 -18.24 7.79
CA ARG A 373 -22.03 -18.86 7.23
C ARG A 373 -21.70 -18.30 5.83
N ASN A 374 -22.70 -18.21 4.96
CA ASN A 374 -22.54 -17.67 3.63
C ASN A 374 -22.14 -16.19 3.63
N ILE A 375 -22.75 -15.39 4.52
CA ILE A 375 -22.38 -13.98 4.73
C ILE A 375 -20.91 -13.91 5.21
N ALA A 376 -20.53 -14.68 6.22
CA ALA A 376 -19.19 -14.68 6.79
C ALA A 376 -18.11 -15.01 5.75
N ILE A 377 -18.33 -16.05 4.92
CA ILE A 377 -17.39 -16.48 3.88
C ILE A 377 -17.21 -15.38 2.83
N LYS A 378 -18.30 -14.82 2.30
CA LYS A 378 -18.24 -13.77 1.26
C LYS A 378 -17.59 -12.50 1.79
N LEU A 379 -17.95 -12.09 3.00
CA LEU A 379 -17.39 -10.92 3.65
C LEU A 379 -15.89 -11.11 3.90
N ALA A 380 -15.47 -12.27 4.41
CA ALA A 380 -14.06 -12.59 4.60
C ALA A 380 -13.26 -12.59 3.28
N ARG A 381 -13.84 -13.12 2.20
CA ARG A 381 -13.22 -13.07 0.85
C ARG A 381 -13.10 -11.63 0.32
N GLY A 382 -14.09 -10.77 0.60
CA GLY A 382 -14.03 -9.34 0.32
C GLY A 382 -12.88 -8.66 1.06
N VAL A 383 -12.79 -8.86 2.37
CA VAL A 383 -11.71 -8.32 3.21
C VAL A 383 -10.35 -8.86 2.77
N ALA A 384 -10.25 -10.14 2.40
CA ALA A 384 -9.02 -10.71 1.84
C ALA A 384 -8.57 -10.02 0.54
N ALA A 385 -9.50 -9.54 -0.29
CA ALA A 385 -9.15 -8.80 -1.48
C ALA A 385 -8.53 -7.43 -1.15
N LEU A 386 -9.02 -6.76 -0.09
CA LEU A 386 -8.42 -5.53 0.44
C LEU A 386 -7.02 -5.81 1.02
N HIS A 387 -6.90 -6.82 1.88
CA HIS A 387 -5.62 -7.17 2.51
C HIS A 387 -4.53 -7.51 1.48
N ARG A 388 -4.85 -8.26 0.41
CA ARG A 388 -3.92 -8.51 -0.70
C ARG A 388 -3.46 -7.24 -1.43
N ALA A 389 -4.30 -6.20 -1.42
CA ALA A 389 -3.93 -4.89 -1.94
C ALA A 389 -3.22 -4.00 -0.90
N GLY A 390 -2.90 -4.54 0.28
CA GLY A 390 -2.30 -3.79 1.38
C GLY A 390 -3.25 -2.79 2.05
N ILE A 391 -4.56 -3.01 1.99
CA ILE A 391 -5.58 -2.08 2.49
C ILE A 391 -6.28 -2.68 3.71
N ILE A 392 -6.41 -1.91 4.79
CA ILE A 392 -7.14 -2.26 6.00
C ILE A 392 -8.45 -1.49 6.03
N HIS A 393 -9.59 -2.16 6.24
CA HIS A 393 -10.92 -1.56 6.13
C HIS A 393 -11.30 -0.68 7.34
N ARG A 394 -11.08 -1.16 8.55
CA ARG A 394 -11.31 -0.51 9.87
C ARG A 394 -12.76 -0.22 10.28
N ASP A 395 -13.75 -0.40 9.41
CA ASP A 395 -15.18 -0.17 9.77
C ASP A 395 -16.10 -1.28 9.21
N ILE A 396 -15.73 -2.54 9.44
CA ILE A 396 -16.56 -3.69 9.07
C ILE A 396 -17.70 -3.82 10.07
N LYS A 397 -18.93 -3.54 9.58
CA LYS A 397 -20.16 -3.58 10.39
C LYS A 397 -21.39 -3.85 9.51
N PRO A 398 -22.54 -4.23 10.08
CA PRO A 398 -23.76 -4.52 9.31
C PRO A 398 -24.25 -3.35 8.43
N ASP A 399 -23.97 -2.10 8.83
CA ASP A 399 -24.37 -0.90 8.09
C ASP A 399 -23.57 -0.73 6.78
N ASN A 400 -22.42 -1.38 6.68
CA ASN A 400 -21.53 -1.32 5.52
C ASN A 400 -21.62 -2.59 4.64
N VAL A 401 -22.62 -3.45 4.85
CA VAL A 401 -22.83 -4.69 4.09
C VAL A 401 -24.19 -4.65 3.42
N ILE A 402 -24.22 -4.69 2.07
CA ILE A 402 -25.42 -4.85 1.27
C ILE A 402 -25.60 -6.33 0.94
N LEU A 403 -26.80 -6.87 1.20
CA LEU A 403 -27.24 -8.18 0.77
C LEU A 403 -28.08 -8.04 -0.49
N GLU A 404 -27.60 -8.56 -1.62
CA GLU A 404 -28.30 -8.51 -2.90
C GLU A 404 -29.28 -9.69 -3.04
N SER A 405 -30.31 -9.54 -3.87
CA SER A 405 -31.43 -10.48 -4.02
C SER A 405 -31.02 -11.90 -4.45
N GLU A 406 -29.94 -12.06 -5.18
CA GLU A 406 -29.42 -13.35 -5.65
C GLU A 406 -28.45 -14.02 -4.65
N GLY A 407 -28.45 -13.57 -3.41
CA GLY A 407 -27.54 -14.05 -2.37
C GLY A 407 -26.10 -13.55 -2.54
N SER A 408 -25.84 -12.60 -3.42
CA SER A 408 -24.59 -11.86 -3.50
C SER A 408 -24.47 -10.88 -2.32
N LEU A 409 -23.27 -10.32 -2.12
CA LEU A 409 -22.98 -9.39 -1.04
C LEU A 409 -21.98 -8.33 -1.52
N LYS A 410 -22.13 -7.11 -1.00
CA LYS A 410 -21.14 -6.04 -1.19
C LYS A 410 -20.77 -5.45 0.18
N LEU A 411 -19.47 -5.42 0.46
CA LEU A 411 -18.92 -4.57 1.52
C LEU A 411 -18.67 -3.19 0.90
N ILE A 412 -19.37 -2.21 1.42
CA ILE A 412 -19.36 -0.82 0.95
C ILE A 412 -18.68 0.09 1.96
N ASP A 413 -18.46 1.35 1.58
CA ASP A 413 -17.89 2.42 2.41
C ASP A 413 -16.41 2.20 2.80
N LEU A 414 -15.54 2.65 1.92
CA LEU A 414 -14.08 2.65 2.09
C LEU A 414 -13.55 3.98 2.66
N GLY A 415 -14.42 4.83 3.24
CA GLY A 415 -14.10 6.19 3.70
C GLY A 415 -13.09 6.27 4.84
N VAL A 416 -12.86 5.17 5.56
CA VAL A 416 -11.94 5.12 6.70
C VAL A 416 -10.83 4.10 6.53
N VAL A 417 -10.62 3.61 5.32
CA VAL A 417 -9.57 2.63 5.06
C VAL A 417 -8.18 3.18 5.35
N ARG A 418 -7.32 2.30 5.84
CA ARG A 418 -5.90 2.57 5.99
C ARG A 418 -5.13 1.91 4.85
N VAL A 419 -4.31 2.70 4.19
CA VAL A 419 -3.29 2.20 3.27
C VAL A 419 -1.95 2.42 3.97
N PRO A 420 -1.26 1.37 4.42
CA PRO A 420 0.04 1.51 5.07
C PRO A 420 0.98 2.28 4.14
N GLY A 421 1.46 3.41 4.63
CA GLY A 421 2.32 4.22 3.81
C GLY A 421 1.76 5.55 3.36
N LEU A 422 0.46 5.70 3.40
CA LEU A 422 -0.16 7.01 3.20
C LEU A 422 -0.41 7.70 4.55
N GLU A 423 -0.57 9.04 4.49
CA GLU A 423 -1.00 9.83 5.63
C GLU A 423 -2.32 9.28 6.18
N ASP A 424 -2.39 9.12 7.50
CA ASP A 424 -3.51 8.52 8.20
C ASP A 424 -4.10 9.51 9.22
N PHE A 425 -5.21 9.12 9.84
CA PHE A 425 -5.79 9.86 10.94
C PHE A 425 -4.85 9.84 12.16
N PRO A 426 -4.80 10.93 12.95
CA PRO A 426 -4.02 10.93 14.18
C PRO A 426 -4.56 9.88 15.17
N PRO A 427 -3.71 9.33 16.06
CA PRO A 427 -4.09 8.25 16.98
C PRO A 427 -5.33 8.56 17.87
N GLU A 428 -5.53 9.83 18.20
CA GLU A 428 -6.66 10.31 19.00
C GLU A 428 -7.98 10.45 18.20
N ASP A 429 -7.91 10.39 16.86
CA ASP A 429 -9.05 10.60 15.97
C ASP A 429 -9.22 9.46 14.95
N ILE A 430 -8.83 8.23 15.32
CA ILE A 430 -8.98 7.05 14.45
C ILE A 430 -10.47 6.82 14.20
N PRO A 431 -10.92 6.92 12.94
CA PRO A 431 -12.33 6.78 12.62
C PRO A 431 -12.77 5.32 12.67
N GLY A 432 -14.06 5.12 12.88
CA GLY A 432 -14.73 3.82 12.90
C GLY A 432 -15.83 3.78 13.95
N THR A 433 -16.54 2.67 14.00
CA THR A 433 -17.63 2.46 14.95
C THR A 433 -17.12 1.71 16.18
N MET A 434 -16.98 2.39 17.31
CA MET A 434 -16.37 1.88 18.56
C MET A 434 -16.81 0.47 18.93
N ALA A 435 -18.09 0.13 18.74
CA ALA A 435 -18.64 -1.17 19.11
C ALA A 435 -18.05 -2.36 18.31
N TYR A 436 -17.42 -2.09 17.16
CA TYR A 436 -16.77 -3.07 16.29
C TYR A 436 -15.25 -2.94 16.28
N MET A 437 -14.70 -1.89 16.91
CA MET A 437 -13.26 -1.67 16.97
C MET A 437 -12.56 -2.72 17.84
N ALA A 438 -11.42 -3.17 17.36
CA ALA A 438 -10.55 -4.05 18.13
C ALA A 438 -9.93 -3.32 19.33
N PRO A 439 -9.62 -4.03 20.44
CA PRO A 439 -9.08 -3.41 21.66
C PRO A 439 -7.82 -2.57 21.42
N GLU A 440 -6.92 -3.01 20.54
CA GLU A 440 -5.71 -2.30 20.17
C GLU A 440 -6.00 -0.98 19.44
N MET A 441 -7.06 -0.92 18.62
CA MET A 441 -7.48 0.33 17.98
C MET A 441 -8.07 1.31 19.00
N LEU A 442 -8.83 0.81 19.98
CA LEU A 442 -9.33 1.62 21.10
C LEU A 442 -8.18 2.12 21.99
N ALA A 443 -7.02 1.47 21.96
CA ALA A 443 -5.79 1.90 22.63
C ALA A 443 -4.95 2.90 21.78
N GLY A 444 -5.43 3.28 20.59
CA GLY A 444 -4.76 4.25 19.70
C GLY A 444 -3.85 3.64 18.64
N GLU A 445 -3.81 2.30 18.47
CA GLU A 445 -3.08 1.69 17.39
C GLU A 445 -3.79 1.91 16.03
N PRO A 446 -3.05 2.12 14.94
CA PRO A 446 -3.63 2.53 13.65
C PRO A 446 -4.45 1.45 12.93
N GLY A 447 -4.53 0.24 13.48
CA GLY A 447 -5.21 -0.90 12.88
C GLY A 447 -4.36 -1.65 11.84
N ASN A 448 -4.64 -2.95 11.71
CA ASN A 448 -3.97 -3.89 10.82
C ASN A 448 -4.94 -4.99 10.37
N GLU A 449 -4.48 -6.02 9.67
CA GLU A 449 -5.33 -7.13 9.20
C GLU A 449 -6.07 -7.84 10.35
N ALA A 450 -5.43 -7.98 11.53
CA ALA A 450 -6.04 -8.60 12.68
C ALA A 450 -7.20 -7.77 13.27
N THR A 451 -7.19 -6.44 13.09
CA THR A 451 -8.29 -5.57 13.50
C THR A 451 -9.53 -5.75 12.64
N ASP A 452 -9.37 -5.99 11.32
CA ASP A 452 -10.47 -6.30 10.43
C ASP A 452 -11.05 -7.69 10.72
N ILE A 453 -10.21 -8.68 11.07
CA ILE A 453 -10.68 -10.01 11.51
C ILE A 453 -11.53 -9.89 12.78
N TYR A 454 -11.14 -9.04 13.74
CA TYR A 454 -11.91 -8.78 14.94
C TYR A 454 -13.27 -8.14 14.61
N ALA A 455 -13.29 -7.09 13.80
CA ALA A 455 -14.52 -6.39 13.40
C ALA A 455 -15.48 -7.32 12.63
N LEU A 456 -14.94 -8.18 11.74
CA LEU A 456 -15.68 -9.23 11.06
C LEU A 456 -16.28 -10.23 12.05
N GLY A 457 -15.50 -10.68 13.04
CA GLY A 457 -15.94 -11.56 14.10
C GLY A 457 -17.08 -10.97 14.93
N VAL A 458 -16.98 -9.70 15.36
CA VAL A 458 -18.02 -8.96 16.07
C VAL A 458 -19.28 -8.81 15.22
N THR A 459 -19.12 -8.47 13.94
CA THR A 459 -20.24 -8.35 12.99
C THR A 459 -21.02 -9.64 12.88
N MET A 460 -20.33 -10.77 12.72
CA MET A 460 -20.97 -12.08 12.63
C MET A 460 -21.53 -12.56 13.95
N PHE A 461 -20.84 -12.31 15.07
CA PHE A 461 -21.37 -12.62 16.39
C PHE A 461 -22.71 -11.92 16.62
N ARG A 462 -22.76 -10.61 16.36
CA ARG A 462 -24.00 -9.83 16.44
C ARG A 462 -25.08 -10.31 15.48
N ALA A 463 -24.73 -10.68 14.26
CA ALA A 463 -25.69 -11.21 13.28
C ALA A 463 -26.34 -12.53 13.78
N PHE A 464 -25.57 -13.39 14.43
CA PHE A 464 -26.08 -14.65 14.99
C PHE A 464 -26.85 -14.50 16.29
N THR A 465 -26.50 -13.54 17.14
CA THR A 465 -27.00 -13.44 18.53
C THR A 465 -27.88 -12.22 18.81
N GLY A 466 -27.79 -11.18 17.98
CA GLY A 466 -28.37 -9.86 18.26
C GLY A 466 -27.58 -9.02 19.27
N GLU A 467 -26.58 -9.59 19.94
CA GLU A 467 -25.82 -9.00 21.04
C GLU A 467 -24.36 -8.73 20.65
N PHE A 468 -23.72 -7.81 21.37
CA PHE A 468 -22.26 -7.63 21.25
C PHE A 468 -21.51 -8.63 22.15
N PRO A 469 -20.38 -9.20 21.71
CA PRO A 469 -19.69 -10.26 22.47
C PRO A 469 -19.20 -9.80 23.85
N TYR A 470 -18.78 -8.56 23.98
CA TYR A 470 -18.31 -7.97 25.23
C TYR A 470 -19.35 -7.08 25.91
N GLY A 471 -20.61 -7.15 25.48
CA GLY A 471 -21.70 -6.26 25.90
C GLY A 471 -21.60 -4.89 25.23
N ASN A 472 -22.56 -4.02 25.55
CA ASN A 472 -22.54 -2.65 25.04
C ASN A 472 -21.36 -1.89 25.64
N LEU A 473 -20.73 -1.01 24.82
CA LEU A 473 -19.75 -0.07 25.34
C LEU A 473 -20.43 0.95 26.24
N ASP A 474 -19.84 1.21 27.41
CA ASP A 474 -20.28 2.33 28.26
C ASP A 474 -19.86 3.67 27.63
N ALA A 475 -20.44 4.77 28.09
CA ALA A 475 -20.15 6.13 27.64
C ALA A 475 -18.65 6.54 27.69
N VAL A 476 -17.82 5.72 28.34
CA VAL A 476 -16.36 5.91 28.49
C VAL A 476 -15.56 4.90 27.66
N SER A 477 -16.17 4.27 26.66
CA SER A 477 -15.52 3.39 25.66
C SER A 477 -14.82 2.15 26.24
N ARG A 478 -15.26 1.63 27.37
CA ARG A 478 -14.74 0.37 27.93
C ARG A 478 -15.75 -0.76 27.75
N PRO A 479 -15.31 -1.96 27.32
CA PRO A 479 -16.20 -3.12 27.26
C PRO A 479 -16.69 -3.47 28.69
N ARG A 480 -17.99 -3.77 28.82
CA ARG A 480 -18.59 -4.13 30.11
C ARG A 480 -18.07 -5.44 30.70
N ARG A 481 -17.55 -6.32 29.84
CA ARG A 481 -17.10 -7.67 30.23
C ARG A 481 -15.65 -7.86 29.81
N SER A 482 -14.87 -8.49 30.66
CA SER A 482 -13.47 -8.87 30.37
C SER A 482 -13.36 -10.12 29.48
N ARG A 483 -14.45 -10.88 29.33
CA ARG A 483 -14.55 -12.07 28.48
C ARG A 483 -15.79 -11.99 27.62
N PRO A 484 -15.74 -12.51 26.37
CA PRO A 484 -16.90 -12.53 25.50
C PRO A 484 -17.97 -13.47 26.08
N THR A 485 -19.24 -13.12 25.85
CA THR A 485 -20.36 -14.01 26.16
C THR A 485 -20.26 -15.26 25.30
N PRO A 486 -20.30 -16.48 25.85
CA PRO A 486 -20.30 -17.69 25.07
C PRO A 486 -21.50 -17.74 24.10
N LEU A 487 -21.24 -18.07 22.84
CA LEU A 487 -22.30 -18.16 21.82
C LEU A 487 -23.39 -19.17 22.24
N ALA A 488 -23.02 -20.27 22.89
CA ALA A 488 -23.94 -21.31 23.35
C ALA A 488 -24.92 -20.85 24.45
N GLU A 489 -24.59 -19.79 25.19
CA GLU A 489 -25.53 -19.19 26.15
C GLU A 489 -26.68 -18.44 25.46
N LEU A 490 -26.39 -17.81 24.34
CA LEU A 490 -27.33 -17.01 23.56
C LEU A 490 -28.04 -17.84 22.47
N ARG A 491 -27.32 -18.79 21.87
CA ARG A 491 -27.76 -19.62 20.75
C ARG A 491 -27.29 -21.07 20.91
N PRO A 492 -27.91 -21.84 21.81
CA PRO A 492 -27.54 -23.24 22.02
C PRO A 492 -27.83 -24.15 20.82
N ASP A 493 -28.61 -23.68 19.85
CA ASP A 493 -28.91 -24.36 18.60
C ASP A 493 -27.76 -24.32 17.59
N LEU A 494 -26.75 -23.46 17.79
CA LEU A 494 -25.62 -23.32 16.89
C LEU A 494 -24.47 -24.28 17.27
N PRO A 495 -23.75 -24.83 16.28
CA PRO A 495 -22.72 -25.84 16.53
C PRO A 495 -21.48 -25.27 17.24
N ALA A 496 -20.82 -26.11 18.04
CA ALA A 496 -19.65 -25.72 18.83
C ALA A 496 -18.45 -25.23 17.98
N TRP A 497 -18.31 -25.71 16.75
CA TRP A 497 -17.26 -25.24 15.84
C TRP A 497 -17.43 -23.74 15.50
N LEU A 498 -18.69 -23.27 15.33
CA LEU A 498 -18.98 -21.86 15.04
C LEU A 498 -18.62 -20.99 16.26
N GLN A 499 -18.93 -21.47 17.48
CA GLN A 499 -18.50 -20.77 18.70
C GLN A 499 -16.97 -20.65 18.77
N ALA A 500 -16.25 -21.73 18.45
CA ALA A 500 -14.79 -21.72 18.46
C ALA A 500 -14.21 -20.74 17.42
N ALA A 501 -14.76 -20.73 16.20
CA ALA A 501 -14.32 -19.84 15.13
C ALA A 501 -14.60 -18.36 15.45
N LEU A 502 -15.82 -18.03 15.89
CA LEU A 502 -16.16 -16.66 16.27
C LEU A 502 -15.37 -16.22 17.52
N GLY A 503 -15.23 -17.12 18.52
CA GLY A 503 -14.44 -16.84 19.74
C GLY A 503 -12.97 -16.52 19.41
N ARG A 504 -12.37 -17.24 18.44
CA ARG A 504 -11.02 -16.97 17.97
C ARG A 504 -10.95 -15.64 17.22
N ALA A 505 -11.90 -15.32 16.34
CA ALA A 505 -11.91 -14.07 15.59
C ALA A 505 -11.98 -12.84 16.51
N ILE A 506 -12.79 -12.90 17.58
CA ILE A 506 -12.99 -11.81 18.54
C ILE A 506 -12.04 -11.85 19.74
N ALA A 507 -10.99 -12.65 19.74
CA ALA A 507 -10.03 -12.70 20.84
C ALA A 507 -9.44 -11.30 21.13
N ALA A 508 -9.29 -10.97 22.42
CA ALA A 508 -8.76 -9.67 22.84
C ALA A 508 -7.29 -9.50 22.41
N ASP A 509 -6.49 -10.58 22.53
CA ASP A 509 -5.12 -10.62 22.04
C ASP A 509 -5.09 -10.89 20.53
N PRO A 510 -4.53 -9.98 19.70
CA PRO A 510 -4.42 -10.19 18.27
C PRO A 510 -3.67 -11.49 17.87
N ALA A 511 -2.72 -11.93 18.70
CA ALA A 511 -1.94 -13.15 18.45
C ALA A 511 -2.77 -14.45 18.58
N GLU A 512 -3.90 -14.40 19.29
CA GLU A 512 -4.83 -15.51 19.44
C GLU A 512 -5.86 -15.61 18.29
N ARG A 513 -5.94 -14.55 17.45
CA ARG A 513 -6.85 -14.51 16.28
C ARG A 513 -6.36 -15.39 15.15
N PHE A 514 -7.08 -15.38 14.05
CA PHE A 514 -6.62 -15.96 12.78
C PHE A 514 -5.42 -15.19 12.24
N ARG A 515 -4.49 -15.89 11.60
CA ARG A 515 -3.29 -15.25 11.01
C ARG A 515 -3.64 -14.35 9.84
N ASP A 516 -4.62 -14.79 9.05
CA ASP A 516 -5.20 -14.02 7.96
C ASP A 516 -6.70 -14.30 7.87
N VAL A 517 -7.42 -13.44 7.15
CA VAL A 517 -8.88 -13.55 7.04
C VAL A 517 -9.32 -14.72 6.17
N MET A 518 -8.47 -15.27 5.30
CA MET A 518 -8.78 -16.48 4.53
C MET A 518 -8.76 -17.73 5.39
N GLU A 519 -7.93 -17.79 6.44
CA GLU A 519 -7.98 -18.85 7.44
C GLU A 519 -9.35 -18.90 8.11
N PHE A 520 -9.92 -17.70 8.46
CA PHE A 520 -11.28 -17.62 8.98
C PHE A 520 -12.32 -18.08 7.95
N ALA A 521 -12.20 -17.69 6.67
CA ALA A 521 -13.12 -18.12 5.61
C ALA A 521 -13.11 -19.66 5.45
N LEU A 522 -11.93 -20.26 5.42
CA LEU A 522 -11.76 -21.72 5.33
C LEU A 522 -12.34 -22.46 6.55
N GLU A 523 -12.18 -21.88 7.74
CA GLU A 523 -12.80 -22.44 8.95
C GLU A 523 -14.34 -22.46 8.86
N MET A 524 -14.92 -21.36 8.33
CA MET A 524 -16.37 -21.28 8.07
C MET A 524 -16.83 -22.26 6.98
N GLU A 525 -16.02 -22.51 5.95
CA GLU A 525 -16.33 -23.48 4.89
C GLU A 525 -16.26 -24.92 5.39
N ALA A 526 -15.23 -25.24 6.14
CA ALA A 526 -14.95 -26.59 6.65
C ALA A 526 -15.83 -26.99 7.87
N GLY A 527 -16.41 -25.99 8.56
CA GLY A 527 -17.09 -26.17 9.83
C GLY A 527 -18.06 -27.37 9.94
N PRO A 528 -19.00 -27.57 8.97
CA PRO A 528 -19.91 -28.71 8.99
C PRO A 528 -19.22 -30.09 8.84
N SER A 529 -18.06 -30.13 8.19
CA SER A 529 -17.33 -31.36 7.85
C SER A 529 -16.26 -31.74 8.90
N ARG A 530 -15.99 -30.85 9.84
CA ARG A 530 -14.98 -31.09 10.88
C ARG A 530 -15.57 -31.91 12.01
N ALA A 531 -14.97 -33.07 12.29
CA ALA A 531 -15.19 -33.73 13.56
C ALA A 531 -14.91 -32.75 14.70
N PRO A 532 -15.72 -32.74 15.80
CA PRO A 532 -15.49 -31.85 16.91
C PRO A 532 -14.02 -31.91 17.32
N ALA A 533 -13.31 -30.81 17.25
CA ALA A 533 -11.92 -30.75 17.68
C ALA A 533 -11.89 -31.28 19.11
N ALA A 534 -11.19 -32.37 19.32
CA ALA A 534 -11.04 -32.95 20.65
C ALA A 534 -10.59 -31.84 21.57
N ALA A 535 -11.40 -31.51 22.58
CA ALA A 535 -11.15 -30.43 23.50
C ALA A 535 -9.67 -30.50 23.90
N ARG A 536 -8.91 -29.43 23.61
CA ARG A 536 -7.51 -29.38 24.02
C ARG A 536 -7.48 -29.70 25.49
N ARG A 537 -6.91 -30.87 25.83
CA ARG A 537 -6.71 -31.24 27.23
C ARG A 537 -6.03 -30.07 27.92
N PRO A 538 -6.55 -29.60 29.07
CA PRO A 538 -5.89 -28.54 29.80
C PRO A 538 -4.43 -28.93 29.98
N GLN A 539 -3.52 -28.12 29.45
CA GLN A 539 -2.09 -28.36 29.59
C GLN A 539 -1.75 -28.40 31.08
N THR A 540 -1.10 -29.47 31.49
CA THR A 540 -0.61 -29.61 32.87
C THR A 540 0.39 -28.49 33.19
N LEU A 541 0.58 -28.16 34.47
CA LEU A 541 1.59 -27.18 34.91
C LEU A 541 3.00 -27.53 34.38
N TYR A 542 3.27 -28.83 34.20
CA TYR A 542 4.51 -29.32 33.59
C TYR A 542 4.62 -28.94 32.12
N GLU A 543 3.56 -29.07 31.36
CA GLU A 543 3.55 -28.74 29.91
C GLU A 543 3.58 -27.21 29.66
N ARG A 544 2.97 -26.42 30.56
CA ARG A 544 2.98 -24.95 30.48
C ARG A 544 4.35 -24.32 30.78
N SER A 545 5.07 -24.88 31.73
CA SER A 545 6.35 -24.33 32.16
C SER A 545 7.15 -25.38 32.92
N PRO A 546 7.87 -26.29 32.21
CA PRO A 546 8.63 -27.38 32.84
C PRO A 546 9.61 -26.86 33.90
N LEU A 547 10.27 -25.74 33.63
CA LEU A 547 11.24 -25.13 34.56
C LEU A 547 10.58 -24.71 35.90
N ARG A 548 9.44 -24.04 35.86
CA ARG A 548 8.70 -23.60 37.07
C ARG A 548 8.13 -24.77 37.83
N PHE A 549 7.69 -25.83 37.14
CA PHE A 549 7.24 -27.04 37.78
C PHE A 549 8.35 -27.70 38.58
N TRP A 550 9.53 -27.90 37.98
CA TRP A 550 10.68 -28.49 38.66
C TRP A 550 11.28 -27.60 39.76
N GLN A 551 11.22 -26.28 39.60
CA GLN A 551 11.56 -25.34 40.67
C GLN A 551 10.60 -25.47 41.87
N GLY A 552 9.30 -25.63 41.63
CA GLY A 552 8.33 -25.88 42.67
C GLY A 552 8.57 -27.22 43.39
N VAL A 553 8.83 -28.29 42.64
CA VAL A 553 9.20 -29.62 43.22
C VAL A 553 10.46 -29.52 44.04
N ALA A 554 11.48 -28.84 43.55
CA ALA A 554 12.76 -28.69 44.29
C ALA A 554 12.57 -27.87 45.59
N ALA A 555 11.74 -26.81 45.54
CA ALA A 555 11.41 -26.02 46.73
C ALA A 555 10.63 -26.84 47.80
N LEU A 556 9.69 -27.66 47.38
CA LEU A 556 8.95 -28.58 48.26
C LEU A 556 9.87 -29.61 48.91
N LEU A 557 10.78 -30.22 48.13
CA LEU A 557 11.75 -31.19 48.65
C LEU A 557 12.75 -30.54 49.63
N ALA A 558 13.20 -29.33 49.34
CA ALA A 558 14.07 -28.57 50.25
C ALA A 558 13.34 -28.23 51.56
N LEU A 559 12.07 -27.83 51.49
CA LEU A 559 11.25 -27.57 52.66
C LEU A 559 11.05 -28.84 53.51
N ALA A 560 10.73 -29.97 52.86
CA ALA A 560 10.58 -31.25 53.54
C ALA A 560 11.90 -31.69 54.21
N LEU A 561 13.03 -31.47 53.59
CA LEU A 561 14.32 -31.75 54.16
C LEU A 561 14.62 -30.88 55.38
N LEU A 562 14.33 -29.59 55.34
CA LEU A 562 14.45 -28.67 56.47
C LEU A 562 13.58 -29.07 57.64
N LEU A 563 12.32 -29.45 57.39
CA LEU A 563 11.41 -29.93 58.41
C LEU A 563 11.88 -31.25 59.02
N SER A 564 12.45 -32.16 58.20
CA SER A 564 13.04 -33.41 58.70
C SER A 564 14.28 -33.22 59.59
N LEU A 565 15.07 -32.21 59.29
CA LEU A 565 16.24 -31.84 60.09
C LEU A 565 15.85 -31.10 61.40
N TRP A 566 14.72 -30.43 61.39
CA TRP A 566 14.23 -29.74 62.58
C TRP A 566 13.49 -30.68 63.56
N TRP A 567 13.06 -31.83 63.11
CA TRP A 567 12.36 -32.83 63.90
C TRP A 567 13.28 -33.97 64.44
N ARG A 568 14.59 -33.93 64.10
CA ARG A 568 15.64 -34.71 64.73
C ARG A 568 16.37 -33.88 65.77
#